data_f7ee94cc335f3edd5ab25833d3ebbe49
#
_entry.id   f7ee94cc335f3edd5ab25833d3ebbe49
#
_cell.length_a   1.000
_cell.length_b   1.000
_cell.length_c   1.000
_cell.angle_alpha   90.00
_cell.angle_beta   90.00
_cell.angle_gamma   90.00
#
_symmetry.space_group_name_H-M   'P 1'
#
loop_
_entity.id
_entity.type
_entity.pdbx_description
1 polymer ?
#
loop_
_entity_poly.entity_id
_entity_poly.type
_entity_poly.pdbx_seq_one_letter_code
_entity_poly.pdbx_strand_id
1 'polypeptide(L)'
;AGLGDWEVMKSKLPGGIPALVQSAKEAGVKFGIWIEPEMVNPKSELFEKHPDWAIQLPNRETYYYRNQLVLDLSNPKVQDFVYGVVDKILTENPEVAFFKWDCNSPITNVYSPYLKNKQGQLYIDHVRGIYNVLKRIKDKYPNVPMMLCSGGGARCDYEALKYYTEFWCSDNTDPIERLFIQWGFSQIFPAKAMCAHVTSWNKNTS
;
A
#
# COMPACT_ATOMS: atom_id res chain seq x y z
N ALA A 1 -15.87 -3.26 -9.31
CA ALA A 1 -14.81 -2.45 -8.69
C ALA A 1 -13.70 -3.36 -8.24
N GLY A 2 -12.49 -3.05 -8.61
CA GLY A 2 -11.27 -3.74 -8.23
C GLY A 2 -10.25 -2.75 -7.67
N LEU A 3 -9.03 -3.21 -7.41
CA LEU A 3 -7.92 -2.32 -7.10
C LEU A 3 -7.75 -1.31 -8.23
N GLY A 4 -7.61 -0.04 -7.89
CA GLY A 4 -7.50 1.08 -8.80
C GLY A 4 -8.60 2.11 -8.64
N ASP A 5 -9.85 1.71 -8.46
CA ASP A 5 -10.98 2.66 -8.43
C ASP A 5 -11.17 3.33 -7.06
N TRP A 6 -10.88 2.63 -5.97
CA TRP A 6 -10.93 3.12 -4.57
C TRP A 6 -12.27 3.78 -4.19
N GLU A 7 -13.36 3.29 -4.79
CA GLU A 7 -14.71 3.74 -4.51
C GLU A 7 -15.47 2.73 -3.64
N VAL A 8 -16.26 3.26 -2.72
CA VAL A 8 -17.09 2.43 -1.85
C VAL A 8 -18.18 1.73 -2.66
N MET A 9 -18.18 0.41 -2.63
CA MET A 9 -19.25 -0.38 -3.22
C MET A 9 -20.52 -0.31 -2.35
N LYS A 10 -21.45 0.55 -2.69
CA LYS A 10 -22.68 0.81 -1.93
C LYS A 10 -23.53 -0.45 -1.69
N SER A 11 -23.51 -1.43 -2.59
CA SER A 11 -24.23 -2.69 -2.42
C SER A 11 -23.67 -3.58 -1.30
N LYS A 12 -22.35 -3.44 -0.99
CA LYS A 12 -21.68 -4.18 0.10
C LYS A 12 -21.58 -3.37 1.37
N LEU A 13 -21.44 -2.06 1.24
CA LEU A 13 -21.26 -1.13 2.35
C LEU A 13 -22.18 0.09 2.16
N PRO A 14 -23.49 -0.05 2.42
CA PRO A 14 -24.47 0.99 2.17
C PRO A 14 -24.18 2.31 2.92
N GLY A 15 -23.72 2.20 4.17
CA GLY A 15 -23.34 3.36 5.01
C GLY A 15 -21.97 3.95 4.73
N GLY A 16 -21.19 3.33 3.84
CA GLY A 16 -19.83 3.79 3.50
C GLY A 16 -18.85 3.72 4.67
N ILE A 17 -17.69 4.34 4.48
CA ILE A 17 -16.64 4.45 5.51
C ILE A 17 -17.16 5.18 6.76
N PRO A 18 -17.98 6.25 6.66
CA PRO A 18 -18.50 6.94 7.84
C PRO A 18 -19.25 6.03 8.82
N ALA A 19 -20.02 5.06 8.32
CA ALA A 19 -20.73 4.13 9.20
C ALA A 19 -19.76 3.20 9.97
N LEU A 20 -18.67 2.76 9.33
CA LEU A 20 -17.64 1.95 10.01
C LEU A 20 -16.90 2.79 11.06
N VAL A 21 -16.55 4.02 10.76
CA VAL A 21 -15.92 4.96 11.70
C VAL A 21 -16.83 5.18 12.91
N GLN A 22 -18.12 5.40 12.69
CA GLN A 22 -19.10 5.62 13.77
C GLN A 22 -19.25 4.35 14.64
N SER A 23 -19.35 3.17 14.02
CA SER A 23 -19.44 1.89 14.76
C SER A 23 -18.19 1.62 15.61
N ALA A 24 -17.00 1.93 15.07
CA ALA A 24 -15.75 1.81 15.83
C ALA A 24 -15.73 2.76 17.04
N LYS A 25 -16.17 4.01 16.85
CA LYS A 25 -16.27 5.01 17.92
C LYS A 25 -17.24 4.58 19.04
N GLU A 26 -18.40 4.03 18.66
CA GLU A 26 -19.38 3.49 19.61
C GLU A 26 -18.83 2.30 20.40
N ALA A 27 -17.96 1.50 19.75
CA ALA A 27 -17.23 0.40 20.40
C ALA A 27 -16.01 0.86 21.23
N GLY A 28 -15.72 2.16 21.29
CA GLY A 28 -14.59 2.72 22.05
C GLY A 28 -13.22 2.48 21.40
N VAL A 29 -13.17 2.20 20.08
CA VAL A 29 -11.94 1.96 19.33
C VAL A 29 -11.82 2.93 18.15
N LYS A 30 -10.59 3.10 17.65
CA LYS A 30 -10.32 3.90 16.45
C LYS A 30 -10.44 3.01 15.18
N PHE A 31 -10.92 3.60 14.10
CA PHE A 31 -11.02 2.92 12.81
C PHE A 31 -9.76 3.12 11.98
N GLY A 32 -9.21 2.03 11.45
CA GLY A 32 -8.15 2.03 10.46
C GLY A 32 -8.57 1.30 9.19
N ILE A 33 -7.92 1.59 8.08
CA ILE A 33 -8.24 0.99 6.79
C ILE A 33 -6.98 0.47 6.07
N TRP A 34 -7.10 -0.68 5.40
CA TRP A 34 -6.12 -1.20 4.47
C TRP A 34 -6.31 -0.57 3.10
N ILE A 35 -5.20 -0.16 2.48
CA ILE A 35 -5.16 0.35 1.11
C ILE A 35 -3.98 -0.24 0.33
N GLU A 36 -4.12 -0.38 -0.98
CA GLU A 36 -3.09 -0.82 -1.91
C GLU A 36 -3.09 0.09 -3.16
N PRO A 37 -2.85 1.41 -2.99
CA PRO A 37 -3.16 2.40 -4.03
C PRO A 37 -2.13 2.43 -5.18
N GLU A 38 -1.04 1.68 -5.07
CA GLU A 38 -0.03 1.51 -6.10
C GLU A 38 -0.37 0.39 -7.10
N MET A 39 -1.48 -0.31 -6.88
CA MET A 39 -1.89 -1.46 -7.68
C MET A 39 -3.15 -1.15 -8.48
N VAL A 40 -3.25 -1.75 -9.66
CA VAL A 40 -4.41 -1.62 -10.54
C VAL A 40 -4.85 -2.97 -11.09
N ASN A 41 -6.16 -3.21 -11.05
CA ASN A 41 -6.76 -4.39 -11.69
C ASN A 41 -7.11 -4.06 -13.15
N PRO A 42 -6.84 -4.96 -14.12
CA PRO A 42 -7.17 -4.75 -15.53
C PRO A 42 -8.66 -4.48 -15.83
N LYS A 43 -9.53 -4.84 -14.90
CA LYS A 43 -10.99 -4.62 -15.01
C LYS A 43 -11.47 -3.38 -14.26
N SER A 44 -10.56 -2.54 -13.76
CA SER A 44 -10.90 -1.28 -13.09
C SER A 44 -11.20 -0.19 -14.12
N GLU A 45 -12.02 0.78 -13.73
CA GLU A 45 -12.25 1.99 -14.55
C GLU A 45 -10.96 2.80 -14.72
N LEU A 46 -10.09 2.79 -13.72
CA LEU A 46 -8.78 3.43 -13.80
C LEU A 46 -7.95 2.86 -14.95
N PHE A 47 -7.86 1.54 -15.05
CA PHE A 47 -7.07 0.90 -16.12
C PHE A 47 -7.70 1.11 -17.50
N GLU A 48 -9.02 1.08 -17.58
CA GLU A 48 -9.73 1.38 -18.84
C GLU A 48 -9.44 2.79 -19.33
N LYS A 49 -9.42 3.79 -18.43
CA LYS A 49 -9.16 5.19 -18.75
C LYS A 49 -7.67 5.50 -18.99
N HIS A 50 -6.80 4.82 -18.27
CA HIS A 50 -5.36 5.09 -18.22
C HIS A 50 -4.52 3.81 -18.26
N PRO A 51 -4.58 3.02 -19.34
CA PRO A 51 -3.77 1.80 -19.43
C PRO A 51 -2.26 2.10 -19.50
N ASP A 52 -1.90 3.31 -19.90
CA ASP A 52 -0.53 3.83 -19.95
C ASP A 52 0.05 4.20 -18.56
N TRP A 53 -0.76 4.14 -17.51
CA TRP A 53 -0.30 4.38 -16.14
C TRP A 53 0.27 3.14 -15.46
N ALA A 54 0.07 1.97 -16.04
CA ALA A 54 0.64 0.74 -15.52
C ALA A 54 2.05 0.49 -16.10
N ILE A 55 2.92 -0.06 -15.26
CA ILE A 55 4.22 -0.59 -15.70
C ILE A 55 3.96 -1.87 -16.49
N GLN A 56 4.22 -1.85 -17.80
CA GLN A 56 3.96 -2.99 -18.68
C GLN A 56 4.81 -2.92 -19.96
N LEU A 57 5.32 -4.08 -20.36
CA LEU A 57 6.14 -4.21 -21.56
C LEU A 57 5.32 -4.01 -22.85
N PRO A 58 5.81 -3.19 -23.79
CA PRO A 58 5.19 -3.11 -25.11
C PRO A 58 5.47 -4.39 -25.90
N ASN A 59 4.53 -4.79 -26.76
CA ASN A 59 4.67 -5.91 -27.70
C ASN A 59 4.99 -7.27 -27.05
N ARG A 60 4.63 -7.45 -25.81
CA ARG A 60 4.72 -8.73 -25.11
C ARG A 60 3.43 -8.99 -24.33
N GLU A 61 3.16 -10.27 -24.13
CA GLU A 61 2.09 -10.68 -23.22
C GLU A 61 2.37 -10.12 -21.81
N THR A 62 1.36 -9.48 -21.24
CA THR A 62 1.46 -8.89 -19.91
C THR A 62 1.36 -9.98 -18.85
N TYR A 63 2.35 -10.06 -17.99
CA TYR A 63 2.30 -10.92 -16.82
C TYR A 63 1.54 -10.22 -15.69
N TYR A 64 0.48 -10.86 -15.21
CA TYR A 64 -0.33 -10.38 -14.10
C TYR A 64 0.01 -11.16 -12.83
N TYR A 65 0.58 -10.49 -11.84
CA TYR A 65 0.76 -11.07 -10.52
C TYR A 65 -0.51 -10.83 -9.70
N ARG A 66 -1.16 -11.90 -9.23
CA ARG A 66 -2.45 -11.82 -8.51
C ARG A 66 -3.55 -11.08 -9.30
N ASN A 67 -3.54 -11.17 -10.62
CA ASN A 67 -4.44 -10.41 -11.54
C ASN A 67 -4.32 -8.88 -11.39
N GLN A 68 -3.12 -8.37 -11.11
CA GLN A 68 -2.86 -6.96 -10.87
C GLN A 68 -1.62 -6.50 -11.63
N LEU A 69 -1.54 -5.18 -11.83
CA LEU A 69 -0.36 -4.48 -12.33
C LEU A 69 0.05 -3.40 -11.35
N VAL A 70 1.32 -3.03 -11.41
CA VAL A 70 1.88 -1.92 -10.62
C VAL A 70 1.70 -0.62 -11.39
N LEU A 71 1.17 0.40 -10.75
CA LEU A 71 1.09 1.76 -11.29
C LEU A 71 2.48 2.40 -11.36
N ASP A 72 2.73 3.15 -12.43
CA ASP A 72 4.02 3.78 -12.71
C ASP A 72 4.22 5.07 -11.92
N LEU A 73 4.77 4.97 -10.72
CA LEU A 73 5.06 6.14 -9.87
C LEU A 73 6.22 7.01 -10.36
N SER A 74 6.92 6.63 -11.44
CA SER A 74 7.81 7.56 -12.13
C SER A 74 7.03 8.69 -12.83
N ASN A 75 5.73 8.48 -13.08
CA ASN A 75 4.82 9.45 -13.71
C ASN A 75 4.17 10.35 -12.64
N PRO A 76 4.38 11.68 -12.69
CA PRO A 76 3.75 12.61 -11.74
C PRO A 76 2.22 12.56 -11.69
N LYS A 77 1.55 12.25 -12.80
CA LYS A 77 0.08 12.11 -12.82
C LYS A 77 -0.38 10.91 -11.99
N VAL A 78 0.39 9.83 -12.01
CA VAL A 78 0.13 8.64 -11.18
C VAL A 78 0.40 8.96 -9.70
N GLN A 79 1.45 9.72 -9.40
CA GLN A 79 1.69 10.21 -8.04
C GLN A 79 0.52 11.06 -7.53
N ASP A 80 -0.02 11.95 -8.36
CA ASP A 80 -1.19 12.79 -8.01
C ASP A 80 -2.43 11.93 -7.76
N PHE A 81 -2.65 10.90 -8.57
CA PHE A 81 -3.74 9.96 -8.37
C PHE A 81 -3.61 9.21 -7.04
N VAL A 82 -2.45 8.60 -6.77
CA VAL A 82 -2.20 7.84 -5.54
C VAL A 82 -2.32 8.73 -4.29
N TYR A 83 -1.79 9.95 -4.35
CA TYR A 83 -2.01 10.95 -3.31
C TYR A 83 -3.51 11.25 -3.12
N GLY A 84 -4.24 11.46 -4.24
CA GLY A 84 -5.66 11.78 -4.25
C GLY A 84 -6.53 10.70 -3.60
N VAL A 85 -6.17 9.43 -3.72
CA VAL A 85 -6.87 8.32 -3.03
C VAL A 85 -6.87 8.52 -1.52
N VAL A 86 -5.70 8.78 -0.94
CA VAL A 86 -5.58 8.98 0.52
C VAL A 86 -6.20 10.31 0.94
N ASP A 87 -5.96 11.36 0.18
CA ASP A 87 -6.49 12.70 0.43
C ASP A 87 -8.03 12.70 0.46
N LYS A 88 -8.67 12.02 -0.49
CA LYS A 88 -10.12 11.84 -0.54
C LYS A 88 -10.64 11.11 0.70
N ILE A 89 -10.03 9.96 1.05
CA ILE A 89 -10.45 9.18 2.21
C ILE A 89 -10.40 10.03 3.48
N LEU A 90 -9.30 10.74 3.72
CA LEU A 90 -9.13 11.53 4.94
C LEU A 90 -9.96 12.82 4.95
N THR A 91 -10.17 13.45 3.79
CA THR A 91 -11.02 14.64 3.69
C THR A 91 -12.48 14.32 3.92
N GLU A 92 -12.96 13.21 3.34
CA GLU A 92 -14.34 12.75 3.51
C GLU A 92 -14.59 12.07 4.87
N ASN A 93 -13.55 11.52 5.49
CA ASN A 93 -13.61 10.75 6.74
C ASN A 93 -12.46 11.14 7.68
N PRO A 94 -12.47 12.33 8.29
CA PRO A 94 -11.36 12.84 9.09
C PRO A 94 -11.07 12.03 10.37
N GLU A 95 -11.98 11.17 10.79
CA GLU A 95 -11.80 10.28 11.93
C GLU A 95 -11.16 8.91 11.58
N VAL A 96 -10.80 8.68 10.29
CA VAL A 96 -9.93 7.54 9.92
C VAL A 96 -8.56 7.78 10.56
N ALA A 97 -8.17 6.86 11.43
CA ALA A 97 -7.06 7.07 12.36
C ALA A 97 -5.80 6.29 11.99
N PHE A 98 -5.85 5.45 10.95
CA PHE A 98 -4.73 4.56 10.61
C PHE A 98 -4.86 4.02 9.19
N PHE A 99 -3.71 3.87 8.52
CA PHE A 99 -3.62 3.14 7.25
C PHE A 99 -2.64 1.97 7.35
N LYS A 100 -3.06 0.78 6.88
CA LYS A 100 -2.14 -0.25 6.43
C LYS A 100 -1.95 -0.10 4.94
N TRP A 101 -0.78 0.39 4.53
CA TRP A 101 -0.41 0.63 3.14
C TRP A 101 0.31 -0.58 2.57
N ASP A 102 -0.27 -1.19 1.57
CA ASP A 102 0.24 -2.41 0.97
C ASP A 102 0.65 -2.20 -0.51
N CYS A 103 1.46 -3.12 -1.03
CA CYS A 103 1.79 -3.27 -2.44
C CYS A 103 2.29 -4.70 -2.66
N ASN A 104 1.41 -5.57 -3.11
CA ASN A 104 1.63 -7.01 -3.11
C ASN A 104 2.11 -7.57 -4.46
N SER A 105 2.70 -6.75 -5.30
CA SER A 105 3.29 -7.21 -6.56
C SER A 105 4.69 -6.64 -6.77
N PRO A 106 5.66 -7.47 -7.13
CA PRO A 106 6.92 -6.98 -7.66
C PRO A 106 6.72 -6.38 -9.04
N ILE A 107 7.63 -5.49 -9.46
CA ILE A 107 7.67 -4.99 -10.83
C ILE A 107 8.26 -6.08 -11.73
N THR A 108 7.39 -6.80 -12.43
CA THR A 108 7.77 -7.91 -13.33
C THR A 108 7.78 -7.51 -14.80
N ASN A 109 6.92 -6.57 -15.19
CA ASN A 109 6.84 -6.04 -16.56
C ASN A 109 7.67 -4.76 -16.68
N VAL A 110 9.00 -4.88 -16.67
CA VAL A 110 9.95 -3.77 -16.47
C VAL A 110 10.00 -2.81 -17.65
N TYR A 111 8.97 -1.98 -17.79
CA TYR A 111 8.93 -0.89 -18.77
C TYR A 111 7.90 0.18 -18.34
N SER A 112 8.33 1.43 -18.36
CA SER A 112 7.49 2.60 -18.11
C SER A 112 7.08 3.27 -19.41
N PRO A 113 5.78 3.33 -19.75
CA PRO A 113 5.31 4.12 -20.89
C PRO A 113 5.67 5.60 -20.76
N TYR A 114 5.75 6.12 -19.54
CA TYR A 114 6.10 7.51 -19.25
C TYR A 114 7.57 7.83 -19.52
N LEU A 115 8.50 6.96 -19.11
CA LEU A 115 9.95 7.22 -19.19
C LEU A 115 10.53 7.14 -20.61
N LYS A 116 9.81 6.54 -21.55
CA LYS A 116 10.21 6.44 -22.97
C LYS A 116 11.63 5.85 -23.13
N ASN A 117 12.61 6.67 -23.51
CA ASN A 117 14.01 6.26 -23.69
C ASN A 117 14.84 6.23 -22.39
N LYS A 118 14.26 6.62 -21.25
CA LYS A 118 14.94 6.64 -19.94
C LYS A 118 14.63 5.41 -19.09
N GLN A 119 14.41 4.26 -19.69
CA GLN A 119 13.98 3.03 -18.97
C GLN A 119 14.92 2.61 -17.83
N GLY A 120 16.22 2.89 -17.94
CA GLY A 120 17.20 2.63 -16.87
C GLY A 120 16.93 3.38 -15.56
N GLN A 121 16.06 4.40 -15.58
CA GLN A 121 15.66 5.16 -14.38
C GLN A 121 14.43 4.57 -13.68
N LEU A 122 13.74 3.58 -14.26
CA LEU A 122 12.44 3.13 -13.78
C LEU A 122 12.42 2.82 -12.27
N TYR A 123 13.32 1.98 -11.79
CA TYR A 123 13.33 1.62 -10.37
C TYR A 123 13.65 2.80 -9.45
N ILE A 124 14.57 3.68 -9.88
CA ILE A 124 14.97 4.85 -9.09
C ILE A 124 13.84 5.86 -9.03
N ASP A 125 13.26 6.21 -10.17
CA ASP A 125 12.23 7.23 -10.25
C ASP A 125 10.89 6.74 -9.68
N HIS A 126 10.59 5.44 -9.78
CA HIS A 126 9.45 4.82 -9.12
C HIS A 126 9.55 4.94 -7.58
N VAL A 127 10.69 4.59 -7.01
CA VAL A 127 10.92 4.70 -5.55
C VAL A 127 10.88 6.16 -5.10
N ARG A 128 11.49 7.07 -5.84
CA ARG A 128 11.39 8.51 -5.56
C ARG A 128 9.95 9.00 -5.64
N GLY A 129 9.18 8.48 -6.59
CA GLY A 129 7.77 8.80 -6.77
C GLY A 129 6.92 8.43 -5.56
N ILE A 130 7.08 7.20 -5.02
CA ILE A 130 6.35 6.81 -3.82
C ILE A 130 6.73 7.68 -2.62
N TYR A 131 8.02 7.97 -2.41
CA TYR A 131 8.43 8.83 -1.30
C TYR A 131 7.94 10.27 -1.44
N ASN A 132 7.82 10.79 -2.67
CA ASN A 132 7.18 12.08 -2.91
C ASN A 132 5.70 12.08 -2.51
N VAL A 133 4.96 11.03 -2.86
CA VAL A 133 3.55 10.86 -2.44
C VAL A 133 3.44 10.80 -0.92
N LEU A 134 4.24 9.95 -0.28
CA LEU A 134 4.25 9.79 1.18
C LEU A 134 4.61 11.06 1.91
N LYS A 135 5.59 11.83 1.39
CA LYS A 135 5.94 13.14 1.93
C LYS A 135 4.74 14.09 1.90
N ARG A 136 4.06 14.21 0.77
CA ARG A 136 2.87 15.07 0.61
C ARG A 136 1.76 14.68 1.60
N ILE A 137 1.53 13.37 1.77
CA ILE A 137 0.55 12.88 2.75
C ILE A 137 0.97 13.24 4.17
N LYS A 138 2.24 13.02 4.52
CA LYS A 138 2.75 13.32 5.87
C LYS A 138 2.74 14.81 6.18
N ASP A 139 3.04 15.66 5.20
CA ASP A 139 2.99 17.11 5.36
C ASP A 139 1.55 17.60 5.63
N LYS A 140 0.54 17.03 4.97
CA LYS A 140 -0.85 17.42 5.15
C LYS A 140 -1.53 16.74 6.36
N TYR A 141 -1.19 15.48 6.63
CA TYR A 141 -1.79 14.64 7.66
C TYR A 141 -0.73 14.07 8.65
N PRO A 142 0.01 14.94 9.36
CA PRO A 142 1.17 14.52 10.17
C PRO A 142 0.83 13.55 11.30
N ASN A 143 -0.42 13.54 11.76
CA ASN A 143 -0.87 12.77 12.90
C ASN A 143 -1.55 11.43 12.54
N VAL A 144 -1.65 11.10 11.25
CA VAL A 144 -2.21 9.82 10.81
C VAL A 144 -1.08 8.81 10.65
N PRO A 145 -1.00 7.80 11.53
CA PRO A 145 -0.01 6.75 11.41
C PRO A 145 -0.29 5.84 10.22
N MET A 146 0.80 5.37 9.61
CA MET A 146 0.77 4.44 8.49
C MET A 146 1.69 3.26 8.77
N MET A 147 1.19 2.04 8.50
CA MET A 147 1.97 0.81 8.51
C MET A 147 2.39 0.46 7.09
N LEU A 148 3.68 0.21 6.89
CA LEU A 148 4.19 -0.32 5.62
C LEU A 148 3.99 -1.82 5.54
N CYS A 149 3.36 -2.29 4.47
CA CYS A 149 3.30 -3.68 4.08
C CYS A 149 3.62 -3.83 2.58
N SER A 150 4.19 -4.96 2.22
CA SER A 150 4.39 -5.39 0.83
C SER A 150 4.58 -6.91 0.83
N GLY A 151 3.50 -7.66 1.01
CA GLY A 151 3.59 -9.09 1.29
C GLY A 151 4.47 -9.39 2.52
N GLY A 152 4.33 -8.58 3.57
CA GLY A 152 5.26 -8.47 4.69
C GLY A 152 6.24 -7.30 4.53
N GLY A 153 7.48 -7.50 4.94
CA GLY A 153 8.52 -6.46 5.00
C GLY A 153 9.35 -6.26 3.73
N ALA A 154 8.86 -6.68 2.56
CA ALA A 154 9.66 -6.68 1.32
C ALA A 154 10.17 -5.30 0.86
N ARG A 155 9.57 -4.21 1.31
CA ARG A 155 9.97 -2.84 0.96
C ARG A 155 10.44 -2.01 2.16
N CYS A 156 10.77 -2.65 3.28
CA CYS A 156 11.29 -1.94 4.43
C CYS A 156 12.70 -1.42 4.14
N ASP A 157 12.89 -0.11 4.27
CA ASP A 157 14.17 0.55 4.19
C ASP A 157 14.25 1.74 5.15
N TYR A 158 15.43 2.36 5.28
CA TYR A 158 15.63 3.47 6.23
C TYR A 158 14.94 4.76 5.80
N GLU A 159 14.73 5.00 4.51
CA GLU A 159 13.97 6.15 4.03
C GLU A 159 12.50 6.05 4.41
N ALA A 160 11.94 4.83 4.35
CA ALA A 160 10.57 4.55 4.74
C ALA A 160 10.26 4.91 6.20
N LEU A 161 11.25 4.84 7.10
CA LEU A 161 11.09 5.24 8.51
C LEU A 161 10.70 6.72 8.71
N LYS A 162 10.89 7.56 7.71
CA LYS A 162 10.45 8.97 7.75
C LYS A 162 8.94 9.12 7.63
N TYR A 163 8.26 8.16 7.00
CA TYR A 163 6.86 8.26 6.58
C TYR A 163 5.98 7.27 7.33
N TYR A 164 6.46 6.05 7.53
CA TYR A 164 5.72 4.99 8.20
C TYR A 164 6.07 4.94 9.69
N THR A 165 5.05 4.72 10.49
CA THR A 165 5.21 4.58 11.95
C THR A 165 5.65 3.17 12.33
N GLU A 166 5.31 2.19 11.48
CA GLU A 166 5.60 0.79 11.73
C GLU A 166 5.67 -0.03 10.45
N PHE A 167 6.36 -1.15 10.53
CA PHE A 167 6.55 -2.11 9.46
C PHE A 167 5.86 -3.43 9.78
N TRP A 168 5.10 -3.95 8.84
CA TRP A 168 4.56 -5.31 8.87
C TRP A 168 5.66 -6.27 8.42
N CYS A 169 6.36 -6.91 9.37
CA CYS A 169 7.57 -7.68 9.10
C CYS A 169 7.33 -8.90 8.21
N SER A 170 6.16 -9.57 8.37
CA SER A 170 5.80 -10.77 7.62
C SER A 170 4.31 -11.07 7.76
N ASP A 171 3.70 -11.65 6.73
CA ASP A 171 2.34 -12.21 6.78
C ASP A 171 2.28 -13.52 7.56
N ASN A 172 3.43 -14.14 7.86
CA ASN A 172 3.47 -15.31 8.72
C ASN A 172 3.34 -14.88 10.19
N THR A 173 2.23 -15.26 10.81
CA THR A 173 1.87 -14.89 12.19
C THR A 173 1.95 -16.07 13.16
N ASP A 174 2.53 -17.20 12.74
CA ASP A 174 2.81 -18.33 13.61
C ASP A 174 3.73 -17.90 14.77
N PRO A 175 3.41 -18.21 16.05
CA PRO A 175 4.17 -17.74 17.18
C PRO A 175 5.63 -18.18 17.20
N ILE A 176 5.95 -19.39 16.74
CA ILE A 176 7.33 -19.90 16.71
C ILE A 176 8.12 -19.24 15.60
N GLU A 177 7.55 -19.15 14.40
CA GLU A 177 8.16 -18.46 13.27
C GLU A 177 8.42 -16.97 13.57
N ARG A 178 7.51 -16.34 14.32
CA ARG A 178 7.65 -14.95 14.74
C ARG A 178 8.88 -14.69 15.63
N LEU A 179 9.34 -15.64 16.38
CA LEU A 179 10.59 -15.50 17.14
C LEU A 179 11.76 -15.21 16.21
N PHE A 180 11.90 -15.98 15.14
CA PHE A 180 12.97 -15.81 14.15
C PHE A 180 12.78 -14.56 13.29
N ILE A 181 11.55 -14.31 12.82
CA ILE A 181 11.22 -13.14 12.00
C ILE A 181 11.51 -11.86 12.77
N GLN A 182 11.02 -11.73 13.98
CA GLN A 182 11.18 -10.52 14.78
C GLN A 182 12.62 -10.32 15.24
N TRP A 183 13.30 -11.40 15.63
CA TRP A 183 14.71 -11.34 15.96
C TRP A 183 15.56 -10.90 14.76
N GLY A 184 15.39 -11.52 13.60
CA GLY A 184 16.10 -11.15 12.37
C GLY A 184 15.84 -9.70 11.96
N PHE A 185 14.58 -9.27 12.01
CA PHE A 185 14.18 -7.91 11.65
C PHE A 185 14.78 -6.86 12.60
N SER A 186 14.86 -7.18 13.89
CA SER A 186 15.44 -6.29 14.91
C SER A 186 16.95 -6.07 14.77
N GLN A 187 17.65 -6.90 13.99
CA GLN A 187 19.08 -6.68 13.69
C GLN A 187 19.30 -5.52 12.71
N ILE A 188 18.27 -5.14 11.97
CA ILE A 188 18.37 -4.13 10.91
C ILE A 188 17.55 -2.88 11.28
N PHE A 189 16.34 -3.07 11.85
CA PHE A 189 15.43 -1.98 12.16
C PHE A 189 15.16 -1.86 13.66
N PRO A 190 14.91 -0.65 14.18
CA PRO A 190 14.58 -0.48 15.59
C PRO A 190 13.28 -1.21 15.96
N ALA A 191 13.27 -1.87 17.11
CA ALA A 191 12.12 -2.64 17.58
C ALA A 191 10.82 -1.82 17.63
N LYS A 192 10.92 -0.51 17.85
CA LYS A 192 9.78 0.43 17.84
C LYS A 192 9.06 0.48 16.49
N ALA A 193 9.79 0.25 15.39
CA ALA A 193 9.22 0.27 14.04
C ALA A 193 8.62 -1.09 13.62
N MET A 194 8.77 -2.11 14.45
CA MET A 194 8.35 -3.47 14.12
C MET A 194 6.96 -3.76 14.69
N CYS A 195 6.01 -4.13 13.82
CA CYS A 195 4.73 -4.64 14.25
C CYS A 195 4.85 -6.09 14.70
N ALA A 196 4.66 -6.33 16.00
CA ALA A 196 4.70 -7.65 16.61
C ALA A 196 3.28 -8.26 16.65
N HIS A 197 2.88 -8.94 15.58
CA HIS A 197 1.57 -9.57 15.45
C HIS A 197 1.68 -11.09 15.52
N VAL A 198 0.95 -11.69 16.42
CA VAL A 198 0.88 -13.14 16.65
C VAL A 198 -0.57 -13.57 16.68
N THR A 199 -0.89 -14.71 16.08
CA THR A 199 -2.24 -15.28 16.08
C THR A 199 -2.23 -16.70 16.65
N SER A 200 -3.41 -17.16 17.07
CA SER A 200 -3.62 -18.56 17.44
C SER A 200 -3.69 -19.51 16.22
N TRP A 201 -3.75 -18.95 15.03
CA TRP A 201 -3.73 -19.73 13.80
C TRP A 201 -2.28 -20.03 13.40
N ASN A 202 -1.84 -21.23 13.68
CA ASN A 202 -0.45 -21.63 13.51
C ASN A 202 -0.35 -23.07 12.96
N LYS A 203 0.84 -23.38 12.44
CA LYS A 203 1.18 -24.72 11.96
C LYS A 203 2.00 -25.53 12.99
N ASN A 204 2.55 -24.88 14.00
CA ASN A 204 3.57 -25.42 14.90
C ASN A 204 3.10 -25.55 16.36
N THR A 205 1.99 -24.95 16.73
CA THR A 205 1.41 -25.05 18.08
C THR A 205 -0.02 -25.53 17.98
N SER A 206 -0.30 -26.68 18.53
CA SER A 206 -1.64 -27.25 18.72
C SER A 206 -2.35 -26.63 19.91
#